data_0422e184c39bf23719a6d7c15ee11719
#
_entry.id   0422e184c39bf23719a6d7c15ee11719
#
_cell.length_a   1.000
_cell.length_b   1.000
_cell.length_c   1.000
_cell.angle_alpha   90.00
_cell.angle_beta   90.00
_cell.angle_gamma   90.00
#
_symmetry.space_group_name_H-M   'P 1'
#
loop_
_entity.id
_entity.type
_entity.pdbx_description
1 polymer ?
#
loop_
_entity_poly.entity_id
_entity_poly.type
_entity_poly.pdbx_seq_one_letter_code
_entity_poly.pdbx_strand_id
1 'polypeptide(L)'
;GVPEERAKEIAEARVRRFGRMLVEVLRFPTLTPENFRKSVNIEGAEYLEAAYKQDKGVILCTGHYGNWELLGASVALLGYPILSIARKQNNSAMDTFINEYRELTGQKIAYNRGENSMIAINRIIKDKKMLGVLYDQDTGKDGIDVIFFGKPSMAPPGAALLSRIHG
;
A
#
# COMPACT_ATOMS: atom_id res chain seq x y z
N GLY A 1 1.05 -20.65 -21.08
CA GLY A 1 1.74 -19.34 -21.05
C GLY A 1 1.19 -18.42 -22.14
N VAL A 2 1.47 -17.14 -22.06
CA VAL A 2 1.14 -16.19 -23.15
C VAL A 2 2.21 -16.27 -24.24
N PRO A 3 1.88 -16.00 -25.53
CA PRO A 3 2.87 -15.90 -26.59
C PRO A 3 3.94 -14.85 -26.27
N GLU A 4 5.16 -15.06 -26.79
CA GLU A 4 6.32 -14.19 -26.49
C GLU A 4 6.06 -12.72 -26.83
N GLU A 5 5.47 -12.45 -28.00
CA GLU A 5 5.10 -11.10 -28.42
C GLU A 5 4.17 -10.43 -27.43
N ARG A 6 3.15 -11.16 -26.95
CA ARG A 6 2.23 -10.66 -25.93
C ARG A 6 2.90 -10.42 -24.57
N ALA A 7 3.85 -11.27 -24.20
CA ALA A 7 4.64 -11.10 -22.98
C ALA A 7 5.50 -9.81 -23.05
N LYS A 8 6.09 -9.53 -24.23
CA LYS A 8 6.86 -8.30 -24.48
C LYS A 8 5.97 -7.05 -24.39
N GLU A 9 4.82 -7.05 -25.04
CA GLU A 9 3.85 -5.94 -24.93
C GLU A 9 3.46 -5.63 -23.48
N ILE A 10 3.18 -6.68 -22.69
CA ILE A 10 2.82 -6.54 -21.27
C ILE A 10 4.00 -5.95 -20.49
N ALA A 11 5.22 -6.42 -20.73
CA ALA A 11 6.42 -5.93 -20.04
C ALA A 11 6.67 -4.45 -20.35
N GLU A 12 6.57 -4.05 -21.63
CA GLU A 12 6.73 -2.65 -22.03
C GLU A 12 5.63 -1.74 -21.45
N ALA A 13 4.38 -2.20 -21.44
CA ALA A 13 3.28 -1.46 -20.85
C ALA A 13 3.48 -1.27 -19.33
N ARG A 14 3.99 -2.32 -18.65
CA ARG A 14 4.33 -2.25 -17.22
C ARG A 14 5.43 -1.23 -16.93
N VAL A 15 6.51 -1.25 -17.73
CA VAL A 15 7.63 -0.29 -17.56
C VAL A 15 7.14 1.14 -17.73
N ARG A 16 6.35 1.42 -18.77
CA ARG A 16 5.76 2.74 -19.00
C ARG A 16 4.87 3.21 -17.84
N ARG A 17 4.03 2.32 -17.31
CA ARG A 17 3.16 2.64 -16.16
C ARG A 17 3.96 2.90 -14.89
N PHE A 18 4.98 2.09 -14.65
CA PHE A 18 5.88 2.28 -13.51
C PHE A 18 6.65 3.61 -13.60
N GLY A 19 7.17 3.96 -14.78
CA GLY A 19 7.79 5.26 -15.02
C GLY A 19 6.84 6.42 -14.74
N ARG A 20 5.56 6.32 -15.17
CA ARG A 20 4.54 7.32 -14.84
C ARG A 20 4.32 7.44 -13.34
N MET A 21 4.19 6.31 -12.64
CA MET A 21 4.05 6.29 -11.18
C MET A 21 5.20 7.02 -10.49
N LEU A 22 6.45 6.80 -10.91
CA LEU A 22 7.61 7.50 -10.36
C LEU A 22 7.51 9.03 -10.55
N VAL A 23 7.10 9.49 -11.75
CA VAL A 23 6.90 10.92 -12.01
C VAL A 23 5.81 11.50 -11.10
N GLU A 24 4.74 10.75 -10.87
CA GLU A 24 3.66 11.16 -9.96
C GLU A 24 4.14 11.25 -8.50
N VAL A 25 4.97 10.30 -8.05
CA VAL A 25 5.60 10.34 -6.72
C VAL A 25 6.51 11.57 -6.56
N LEU A 26 7.31 11.91 -7.59
CA LEU A 26 8.15 13.12 -7.58
C LEU A 26 7.35 14.42 -7.40
N ARG A 27 6.04 14.39 -7.64
CA ARG A 27 5.15 15.55 -7.41
C ARG A 27 4.57 15.60 -6.00
N PHE A 28 4.80 14.63 -5.14
CA PHE A 28 4.27 14.62 -3.76
C PHE A 28 4.58 15.89 -2.97
N PRO A 29 5.78 16.53 -3.09
CA PRO A 29 6.05 17.79 -2.42
C PRO A 29 5.09 18.93 -2.78
N THR A 30 4.38 18.84 -3.91
CA THR A 30 3.41 19.83 -4.36
C THR A 30 1.98 19.55 -3.93
N LEU A 31 1.72 18.38 -3.36
CA LEU A 31 0.38 17.96 -2.94
C LEU A 31 0.09 18.46 -1.52
N THR A 32 -1.07 19.05 -1.36
CA THR A 32 -1.61 19.47 -0.07
C THR A 32 -3.04 18.98 0.08
N PRO A 33 -3.61 18.94 1.31
CA PRO A 33 -5.02 18.56 1.52
C PRO A 33 -5.99 19.38 0.68
N GLU A 34 -5.65 20.65 0.36
CA GLU A 34 -6.51 21.57 -0.39
C GLU A 34 -6.43 21.36 -1.90
N ASN A 35 -5.28 20.90 -2.42
CA ASN A 35 -5.05 20.86 -3.87
C ASN A 35 -5.04 19.47 -4.49
N PHE A 36 -4.80 18.40 -3.71
CA PHE A 36 -4.62 17.06 -4.29
C PHE A 36 -5.86 16.55 -5.06
N ARG A 37 -7.07 16.95 -4.62
CA ARG A 37 -8.32 16.61 -5.29
C ARG A 37 -8.46 17.19 -6.72
N LYS A 38 -7.63 18.16 -7.08
CA LYS A 38 -7.56 18.67 -8.47
C LYS A 38 -6.87 17.69 -9.42
N SER A 39 -6.04 16.80 -8.86
CA SER A 39 -5.25 15.82 -9.61
C SER A 39 -5.70 14.37 -9.37
N VAL A 40 -6.51 14.13 -8.34
CA VAL A 40 -6.94 12.78 -7.92
C VAL A 40 -8.44 12.77 -7.77
N ASN A 41 -9.12 11.93 -8.56
CA ASN A 41 -10.52 11.60 -8.34
C ASN A 41 -10.60 10.44 -7.34
N ILE A 42 -11.41 10.59 -6.29
CA ILE A 42 -11.59 9.59 -5.24
C ILE A 42 -13.02 9.08 -5.30
N GLU A 43 -13.15 7.80 -5.57
CA GLU A 43 -14.41 7.07 -5.55
C GLU A 43 -14.42 6.13 -4.34
N GLY A 44 -15.57 5.98 -3.67
CA GLY A 44 -15.71 5.09 -2.51
C GLY A 44 -15.13 5.66 -1.20
N ALA A 45 -14.87 6.96 -1.11
CA ALA A 45 -14.38 7.59 0.13
C ALA A 45 -15.35 7.35 1.31
N GLU A 46 -16.64 7.21 1.02
CA GLU A 46 -17.68 6.91 2.00
C GLU A 46 -17.49 5.57 2.69
N TYR A 47 -16.95 4.56 2.02
CA TYR A 47 -16.62 3.26 2.62
C TYR A 47 -15.44 3.38 3.60
N LEU A 48 -14.44 4.18 3.23
CA LEU A 48 -13.30 4.45 4.10
C LEU A 48 -13.75 5.19 5.36
N GLU A 49 -14.57 6.21 5.19
CA GLU A 49 -15.16 6.97 6.30
C GLU A 49 -16.01 6.09 7.21
N ALA A 50 -16.89 5.26 6.62
CA ALA A 50 -17.74 4.34 7.38
C ALA A 50 -16.92 3.31 8.17
N ALA A 51 -15.84 2.78 7.60
CA ALA A 51 -14.93 1.87 8.29
C ALA A 51 -14.20 2.58 9.43
N TYR A 52 -13.69 3.79 9.20
CA TYR A 52 -12.95 4.53 10.22
C TYR A 52 -13.82 4.96 11.40
N LYS A 53 -15.08 5.32 11.16
CA LYS A 53 -16.07 5.69 12.20
C LYS A 53 -16.42 4.55 13.15
N GLN A 54 -16.13 3.29 12.81
CA GLN A 54 -16.34 2.16 13.71
C GLN A 54 -15.40 2.15 14.92
N ASP A 55 -14.34 2.98 14.88
CA ASP A 55 -13.38 3.16 15.98
C ASP A 55 -12.69 1.85 16.42
N LYS A 56 -12.43 0.95 15.46
CA LYS A 56 -11.78 -0.35 15.68
C LYS A 56 -10.39 -0.46 15.05
N GLY A 57 -9.96 0.55 14.31
CA GLY A 57 -8.84 0.48 13.38
C GLY A 57 -9.28 -0.06 12.00
N VAL A 58 -8.50 0.25 10.97
CA VAL A 58 -8.82 -0.15 9.59
C VAL A 58 -7.60 -0.81 8.94
N ILE A 59 -7.80 -1.96 8.32
CA ILE A 59 -6.80 -2.58 7.45
C ILE A 59 -7.19 -2.28 6.01
N LEU A 60 -6.42 -1.42 5.34
CA LEU A 60 -6.58 -1.08 3.94
C LEU A 60 -5.78 -2.07 3.09
N CYS A 61 -6.46 -3.06 2.54
CA CYS A 61 -5.87 -4.07 1.66
C CYS A 61 -5.85 -3.58 0.22
N THR A 62 -4.69 -3.60 -0.42
CA THR A 62 -4.51 -3.24 -1.83
C THR A 62 -3.47 -4.12 -2.51
N GLY A 63 -3.17 -3.86 -3.77
CA GLY A 63 -2.15 -4.57 -4.56
C GLY A 63 -1.20 -3.61 -5.28
N HIS A 64 -0.16 -4.17 -5.90
CA HIS A 64 0.78 -3.43 -6.75
C HIS A 64 0.15 -3.10 -8.11
N TYR A 65 -1.00 -2.43 -8.08
CA TYR A 65 -1.80 -2.05 -9.23
C TYR A 65 -1.96 -0.52 -9.29
N GLY A 66 -1.81 0.05 -10.48
CA GLY A 66 -1.88 1.51 -10.67
C GLY A 66 -0.76 2.24 -9.91
N ASN A 67 -1.11 3.30 -9.18
CA ASN A 67 -0.19 4.04 -8.31
C ASN A 67 -0.58 3.84 -6.84
N TRP A 68 -0.07 2.77 -6.22
CA TRP A 68 -0.30 2.47 -4.80
C TRP A 68 0.35 3.49 -3.85
N GLU A 69 1.42 4.18 -4.29
CA GLU A 69 2.03 5.25 -3.51
C GLU A 69 1.07 6.45 -3.41
N LEU A 70 0.46 6.83 -4.54
CA LEU A 70 -0.54 7.90 -4.56
C LEU A 70 -1.81 7.52 -3.79
N LEU A 71 -2.19 6.23 -3.76
CA LEU A 71 -3.30 5.75 -2.94
C LEU A 71 -3.03 6.02 -1.46
N GLY A 72 -1.87 5.61 -0.94
CA GLY A 72 -1.48 5.87 0.44
C GLY A 72 -1.38 7.36 0.76
N ALA A 73 -0.78 8.14 -0.14
CA ALA A 73 -0.72 9.61 -0.04
C ALA A 73 -2.11 10.23 0.03
N SER A 74 -3.06 9.77 -0.81
CA SER A 74 -4.43 10.28 -0.83
C SER A 74 -5.16 10.00 0.47
N VAL A 75 -5.01 8.81 1.06
CA VAL A 75 -5.59 8.46 2.36
C VAL A 75 -5.06 9.40 3.45
N ALA A 76 -3.75 9.65 3.47
CA ALA A 76 -3.14 10.58 4.43
C ALA A 76 -3.62 12.02 4.22
N LEU A 77 -3.69 12.50 2.96
CA LEU A 77 -4.16 13.84 2.61
C LEU A 77 -5.68 14.04 2.86
N LEU A 78 -6.45 12.96 2.92
CA LEU A 78 -7.84 12.99 3.41
C LEU A 78 -7.92 13.19 4.92
N GLY A 79 -6.81 13.16 5.65
CA GLY A 79 -6.74 13.34 7.09
C GLY A 79 -6.78 12.04 7.90
N TYR A 80 -6.71 10.87 7.25
CA TYR A 80 -6.66 9.59 7.94
C TYR A 80 -5.23 9.21 8.30
N PRO A 81 -4.95 8.90 9.59
CA PRO A 81 -3.61 8.49 10.02
C PRO A 81 -3.31 7.07 9.51
N ILE A 82 -2.45 6.96 8.50
CA ILE A 82 -2.09 5.68 7.86
C ILE A 82 -0.64 5.31 8.16
N LEU A 83 -0.41 4.03 8.50
CA LEU A 83 0.87 3.34 8.52
C LEU A 83 0.89 2.31 7.40
N SER A 84 1.81 2.43 6.46
CA SER A 84 1.97 1.45 5.38
C SER A 84 3.09 0.47 5.70
N ILE A 85 2.86 -0.81 5.42
CA ILE A 85 3.91 -1.84 5.53
C ILE A 85 4.74 -1.81 4.25
N ALA A 86 6.05 -1.65 4.40
CA ALA A 86 6.99 -1.63 3.28
C ALA A 86 8.16 -2.60 3.50
N ARG A 87 8.76 -3.06 2.42
CA ARG A 87 10.03 -3.76 2.46
C ARG A 87 11.17 -2.74 2.39
N LYS A 88 12.15 -2.88 3.28
CA LYS A 88 13.36 -2.06 3.22
C LYS A 88 14.08 -2.29 1.89
N GLN A 89 14.44 -1.20 1.22
CA GLN A 89 15.17 -1.27 -0.04
C GLN A 89 16.64 -1.64 0.20
N ASN A 90 17.24 -2.36 -0.75
CA ASN A 90 18.67 -2.73 -0.66
C ASN A 90 19.57 -1.51 -0.77
N ASN A 91 19.17 -0.50 -1.55
CA ASN A 91 19.89 0.78 -1.65
C ASN A 91 19.35 1.72 -0.58
N SER A 92 20.18 2.09 0.38
CA SER A 92 19.78 2.95 1.51
C SER A 92 19.37 4.35 1.09
N ALA A 93 20.03 4.94 0.09
CA ALA A 93 19.66 6.25 -0.42
C ALA A 93 18.27 6.25 -1.07
N MET A 94 17.95 5.19 -1.84
CA MET A 94 16.62 5.01 -2.43
C MET A 94 15.57 4.76 -1.35
N ASP A 95 15.89 3.99 -0.32
CA ASP A 95 14.99 3.73 0.81
C ASP A 95 14.63 5.03 1.54
N THR A 96 15.65 5.83 1.87
CA THR A 96 15.47 7.15 2.50
C THR A 96 14.62 8.05 1.61
N PHE A 97 14.99 8.19 0.34
CA PHE A 97 14.27 9.03 -0.61
C PHE A 97 12.78 8.69 -0.71
N ILE A 98 12.43 7.42 -0.91
CA ILE A 98 11.02 7.00 -1.03
C ILE A 98 10.26 7.28 0.27
N ASN A 99 10.87 7.02 1.42
CA ASN A 99 10.21 7.24 2.71
C ASN A 99 10.03 8.72 3.03
N GLU A 100 11.00 9.58 2.73
CA GLU A 100 10.84 11.03 2.83
C GLU A 100 9.66 11.53 2.00
N TYR A 101 9.51 11.05 0.76
CA TYR A 101 8.39 11.42 -0.11
C TYR A 101 7.02 10.95 0.42
N ARG A 102 6.96 9.79 1.05
CA ARG A 102 5.75 9.30 1.74
C ARG A 102 5.40 10.15 2.94
N GLU A 103 6.41 10.52 3.74
CA GLU A 103 6.23 11.35 4.94
C GLU A 103 5.74 12.77 4.61
N LEU A 104 6.15 13.34 3.47
CA LEU A 104 5.66 14.65 3.00
C LEU A 104 4.13 14.70 2.85
N THR A 105 3.49 13.58 2.57
CA THR A 105 2.03 13.48 2.47
C THR A 105 1.36 13.08 3.78
N GLY A 106 2.13 12.83 4.84
CA GLY A 106 1.63 12.40 6.16
C GLY A 106 1.57 10.88 6.35
N GLN A 107 2.01 10.07 5.39
CA GLN A 107 2.12 8.63 5.56
C GLN A 107 3.25 8.27 6.54
N LYS A 108 3.01 7.25 7.36
CA LYS A 108 4.05 6.59 8.16
C LYS A 108 4.36 5.22 7.59
N ILE A 109 5.60 4.76 7.79
CA ILE A 109 6.08 3.49 7.27
C ILE A 109 6.55 2.59 8.42
N ALA A 110 6.19 1.31 8.35
CA ALA A 110 6.82 0.24 9.11
C ALA A 110 7.41 -0.78 8.12
N TYR A 111 8.60 -1.26 8.43
CA TYR A 111 9.17 -2.33 7.61
C TYR A 111 8.53 -3.67 7.97
N ASN A 112 8.37 -4.53 6.98
CA ASN A 112 7.78 -5.85 7.15
C ASN A 112 8.69 -6.86 7.89
N ARG A 113 9.95 -6.51 8.14
CA ARG A 113 10.94 -7.30 8.87
C ARG A 113 11.68 -6.42 9.86
N GLY A 114 11.99 -6.99 11.02
CA GLY A 114 12.68 -6.32 12.12
C GLY A 114 11.92 -6.47 13.43
N GLU A 115 12.63 -6.38 14.54
CA GLU A 115 12.08 -6.62 15.89
C GLU A 115 10.91 -5.68 16.24
N ASN A 116 10.93 -4.46 15.73
CA ASN A 116 9.92 -3.44 16.02
C ASN A 116 8.72 -3.43 15.05
N SER A 117 8.75 -4.23 13.99
CA SER A 117 7.69 -4.19 12.95
C SER A 117 6.33 -4.62 13.49
N MET A 118 6.29 -5.75 14.18
CA MET A 118 5.03 -6.26 14.76
C MET A 118 4.52 -5.37 15.89
N ILE A 119 5.42 -4.74 16.65
CA ILE A 119 5.06 -3.77 17.69
C ILE A 119 4.38 -2.56 17.07
N ALA A 120 4.97 -1.99 16.00
CA ALA A 120 4.39 -0.86 15.28
C ALA A 120 3.03 -1.20 14.65
N ILE A 121 2.91 -2.38 14.02
CA ILE A 121 1.67 -2.85 13.40
C ILE A 121 0.56 -3.03 14.45
N ASN A 122 0.85 -3.71 15.56
CA ASN A 122 -0.13 -3.90 16.62
C ASN A 122 -0.53 -2.57 17.26
N ARG A 123 0.42 -1.66 17.44
CA ARG A 123 0.15 -0.34 18.01
C ARG A 123 -0.78 0.48 17.12
N ILE A 124 -0.56 0.50 15.79
CA ILE A 124 -1.39 1.30 14.88
C ILE A 124 -2.86 0.87 14.89
N ILE A 125 -3.11 -0.44 15.00
CA ILE A 125 -4.47 -0.99 15.08
C ILE A 125 -5.09 -0.69 16.45
N LYS A 126 -4.35 -0.89 17.54
CA LYS A 126 -4.80 -0.54 18.90
C LYS A 126 -5.09 0.95 19.05
N ASP A 127 -4.32 1.80 18.39
CA ASP A 127 -4.54 3.25 18.32
C ASP A 127 -5.70 3.62 17.36
N LYS A 128 -6.43 2.62 16.84
CA LYS A 128 -7.59 2.78 15.95
C LYS A 128 -7.29 3.58 14.68
N LYS A 129 -6.07 3.44 14.17
CA LYS A 129 -5.58 4.08 12.95
C LYS A 129 -5.67 3.13 11.76
N MET A 130 -5.19 3.54 10.60
CA MET A 130 -5.21 2.73 9.40
C MET A 130 -3.88 2.04 9.16
N LEU A 131 -3.94 0.76 8.78
CA LEU A 131 -2.82 -0.04 8.32
C LEU A 131 -2.96 -0.32 6.83
N GLY A 132 -2.05 0.21 6.01
CA GLY A 132 -1.99 -0.07 4.57
C GLY A 132 -1.14 -1.29 4.27
N VAL A 133 -1.68 -2.25 3.53
CA VAL A 133 -1.02 -3.53 3.19
C VAL A 133 -1.18 -3.83 1.71
N LEU A 134 -0.07 -4.12 1.02
CA LEU A 134 -0.09 -4.72 -0.31
C LEU A 134 0.10 -6.23 -0.15
N TYR A 135 -0.85 -7.04 -0.64
CA TYR A 135 -0.88 -8.47 -0.36
C TYR A 135 -1.05 -9.36 -1.61
N ASP A 136 -0.81 -8.81 -2.79
CA ASP A 136 -0.96 -9.46 -4.09
C ASP A 136 0.30 -10.17 -4.61
N GLN A 137 1.35 -10.25 -3.79
CA GLN A 137 2.57 -10.97 -4.14
C GLN A 137 2.54 -12.39 -3.59
N ASP A 138 2.99 -13.35 -4.41
CA ASP A 138 3.19 -14.73 -3.98
C ASP A 138 4.29 -14.79 -2.91
N THR A 139 3.97 -15.36 -1.77
CA THR A 139 4.89 -15.51 -0.62
C THR A 139 5.51 -16.91 -0.53
N GLY A 140 5.20 -17.78 -1.49
CA GLY A 140 5.66 -19.17 -1.48
C GLY A 140 5.23 -19.90 -0.21
N LYS A 141 6.13 -20.65 0.40
CA LYS A 141 5.83 -21.52 1.56
C LYS A 141 5.32 -20.79 2.81
N ASP A 142 5.51 -19.46 2.88
CA ASP A 142 5.09 -18.64 4.02
C ASP A 142 3.65 -18.11 3.87
N GLY A 143 2.98 -18.43 2.76
CA GLY A 143 1.63 -18.00 2.45
C GLY A 143 0.54 -19.00 2.81
N ILE A 144 -0.69 -18.60 2.53
CA ILE A 144 -1.86 -19.47 2.54
C ILE A 144 -2.35 -19.71 1.12
N ASP A 145 -2.88 -20.92 0.86
CA ASP A 145 -3.43 -21.29 -0.43
C ASP A 145 -4.64 -20.41 -0.78
N VAL A 146 -4.58 -19.78 -1.95
CA VAL A 146 -5.68 -19.00 -2.50
C VAL A 146 -5.84 -19.27 -4.00
N ILE A 147 -7.00 -18.98 -4.54
CA ILE A 147 -7.20 -18.93 -5.99
C ILE A 147 -7.12 -17.48 -6.43
N PHE A 148 -6.08 -17.14 -7.19
CA PHE A 148 -5.85 -15.80 -7.73
C PHE A 148 -5.93 -15.83 -9.26
N PHE A 149 -6.87 -15.09 -9.83
CA PHE A 149 -7.21 -15.14 -11.27
C PHE A 149 -7.42 -16.57 -11.81
N GLY A 150 -8.12 -17.42 -11.03
CA GLY A 150 -8.44 -18.79 -11.40
C GLY A 150 -7.27 -19.78 -11.30
N LYS A 151 -6.13 -19.37 -10.70
CA LYS A 151 -4.95 -20.23 -10.51
C LYS A 151 -4.58 -20.33 -9.03
N PRO A 152 -4.10 -21.49 -8.58
CA PRO A 152 -3.52 -21.63 -7.23
C PRO A 152 -2.34 -20.66 -7.06
N SER A 153 -2.29 -20.00 -5.92
CA SER A 153 -1.23 -19.07 -5.52
C SER A 153 -1.12 -19.02 -4.00
N MET A 154 -0.05 -18.43 -3.48
CA MET A 154 0.21 -18.31 -2.05
C MET A 154 0.13 -16.85 -1.63
N ALA A 155 -0.92 -16.48 -0.89
CA ALA A 155 -1.11 -15.10 -0.41
C ALA A 155 -0.57 -14.90 1.01
N PRO A 156 -0.06 -13.69 1.37
CA PRO A 156 0.37 -13.40 2.72
C PRO A 156 -0.82 -13.39 3.69
N PRO A 157 -0.77 -14.12 4.82
CA PRO A 157 -1.89 -14.23 5.75
C PRO A 157 -2.04 -13.03 6.70
N GLY A 158 -1.10 -12.07 6.68
CA GLY A 158 -0.94 -11.04 7.69
C GLY A 158 -2.20 -10.20 7.94
N ALA A 159 -2.87 -9.73 6.88
CA ALA A 159 -4.08 -8.91 7.01
C ALA A 159 -5.23 -9.69 7.70
N ALA A 160 -5.46 -10.94 7.28
CA ALA A 160 -6.50 -11.80 7.87
C ALA A 160 -6.20 -12.16 9.33
N LEU A 161 -4.94 -12.45 9.66
CA LEU A 161 -4.51 -12.73 11.04
C LEU A 161 -4.70 -11.50 11.94
N LEU A 162 -4.31 -10.31 11.49
CA LEU A 162 -4.49 -9.08 12.23
C LEU A 162 -5.97 -8.76 12.47
N SER A 163 -6.80 -8.91 11.45
CA SER A 163 -8.26 -8.75 11.58
C SER A 163 -8.84 -9.72 12.62
N ARG A 164 -8.42 -10.99 12.61
CA ARG A 164 -8.89 -11.99 13.59
C ARG A 164 -8.44 -11.70 15.03
N ILE A 165 -7.25 -11.13 15.21
CA ILE A 165 -6.69 -10.83 16.53
C ILE A 165 -7.33 -9.60 17.16
N HIS A 166 -7.66 -8.60 16.35
CA HIS A 166 -8.10 -7.29 16.83
C HIS A 166 -9.62 -7.05 16.69
N GLY A 167 -10.37 -7.98 16.08
CA GLY A 167 -11.83 -7.90 15.94
C GLY A 167 -12.29 -7.15 14.72
#